data_f2ac26068ce78d5ff9f30697f16ff03b
#
_entry.id   f2ac26068ce78d5ff9f30697f16ff03b
#
_cell.length_a   1.000
_cell.length_b   1.000
_cell.length_c   1.000
_cell.angle_alpha   90.00
_cell.angle_beta   90.00
_cell.angle_gamma   90.00
#
_symmetry.space_group_name_H-M   'P 1'
#
loop_
_entity.id
_entity.type
_entity.pdbx_description
1 polymer ?
#
loop_
_entity_poly.entity_id
_entity_poly.type
_entity_poly.pdbx_seq_one_letter_code
_entity_poly.pdbx_strand_id
1 'polypeptide(L)'
;TIINEYPGRLALFHVDVYRLAGPGDLDDIGFDEIMAQDGLTVIEWAEKVADRLPKERLSLSLLITGDRSRSIEIRACGKRYVEIIDGMSDVEYDN
;
A
#
# COMPACT_ATOMS: atom_id res chain seq x y z
N THR A 1 11.08 -13.02 -1.57
CA THR A 1 10.09 -13.11 -0.49
C THR A 1 8.86 -12.28 -0.82
N ILE A 2 7.70 -12.77 -0.45
CA ILE A 2 6.45 -12.06 -0.65
C ILE A 2 6.32 -10.92 0.37
N ILE A 3 6.89 -11.09 1.57
CA ILE A 3 6.81 -10.11 2.65
C ILE A 3 8.19 -9.70 3.10
N ASN A 4 8.42 -8.39 3.16
CA ASN A 4 9.63 -7.81 3.73
C ASN A 4 9.24 -6.87 4.86
N GLU A 5 9.95 -6.97 5.98
CA GLU A 5 9.78 -6.08 7.12
C GLU A 5 11.00 -5.18 7.26
N TYR A 6 10.77 -3.90 7.37
CA TYR A 6 11.82 -2.91 7.54
C TYR A 6 11.63 -2.21 8.88
N PRO A 7 12.52 -2.43 9.85
CA PRO A 7 12.40 -1.77 11.14
C PRO A 7 12.72 -0.29 11.04
N GLY A 8 12.12 0.51 11.92
CA GLY A 8 12.31 1.95 11.97
C GLY A 8 11.45 2.54 13.05
N ARG A 9 11.34 3.88 13.08
CA ARG A 9 10.45 4.57 14.01
C ARG A 9 9.02 4.02 13.86
N LEU A 10 8.64 3.76 12.63
CA LEU A 10 7.42 3.04 12.29
C LEU A 10 7.86 1.82 11.47
N ALA A 11 7.47 0.63 11.87
CA ALA A 11 7.80 -0.56 11.09
C ALA A 11 7.11 -0.47 9.73
N LEU A 12 7.83 -0.84 8.66
CA LEU A 12 7.29 -0.90 7.32
C LEU A 12 7.18 -2.36 6.90
N PHE A 13 5.98 -2.76 6.50
CA PHE A 13 5.72 -4.08 5.95
C PHE A 13 5.41 -3.94 4.47
N HIS A 14 6.25 -4.52 3.62
CA HIS A 14 6.05 -4.51 2.19
C HIS A 14 5.59 -5.90 1.76
N VAL A 15 4.40 -5.98 1.17
CA VAL A 15 3.76 -7.22 0.76
C VAL A 15 3.55 -7.19 -0.75
N ASP A 16 4.14 -8.15 -1.46
CA ASP A 16 3.93 -8.30 -2.89
C ASP A 16 3.05 -9.53 -3.12
N VAL A 17 1.84 -9.31 -3.61
CA VAL A 17 0.85 -10.38 -3.83
C VAL A 17 0.76 -10.80 -5.30
N TYR A 18 1.69 -10.35 -6.14
CA TYR A 18 1.63 -10.64 -7.57
C TYR A 18 1.55 -12.13 -7.90
N ARG A 19 2.29 -12.95 -7.16
CA ARG A 19 2.39 -14.40 -7.40
C ARG A 19 1.32 -15.23 -6.69
N LEU A 20 0.46 -14.60 -5.91
CA LEU A 20 -0.61 -15.34 -5.23
C LEU A 20 -1.69 -15.75 -6.23
N ALA A 21 -2.20 -16.97 -6.08
CA ALA A 21 -3.25 -17.50 -6.93
C ALA A 21 -4.62 -16.92 -6.59
N GLY A 22 -4.82 -16.54 -5.33
CA GLY A 22 -6.09 -15.98 -4.89
C GLY A 22 -6.06 -15.54 -3.42
N PRO A 23 -7.17 -15.01 -2.89
CA PRO A 23 -7.23 -14.48 -1.52
C PRO A 23 -6.91 -15.50 -0.43
N GLY A 24 -7.16 -16.80 -0.68
CA GLY A 24 -6.83 -17.85 0.30
C GLY A 24 -5.34 -17.98 0.57
N ASP A 25 -4.51 -17.63 -0.39
CA ASP A 25 -3.06 -17.69 -0.21
C ASP A 25 -2.55 -16.63 0.76
N LEU A 26 -3.33 -15.58 1.02
CA LEU A 26 -2.98 -14.56 2.01
C LEU A 26 -2.90 -15.14 3.43
N ASP A 27 -3.75 -16.09 3.74
CA ASP A 27 -3.75 -16.71 5.07
C ASP A 27 -2.45 -17.50 5.28
N ASP A 28 -1.93 -18.10 4.23
CA ASP A 28 -0.70 -18.89 4.29
C ASP A 28 0.55 -18.03 4.56
N ILE A 29 0.51 -16.75 4.22
CA ILE A 29 1.63 -15.84 4.44
C ILE A 29 1.48 -15.01 5.72
N GLY A 30 0.42 -15.23 6.50
CA GLY A 30 0.21 -14.50 7.75
C GLY A 30 -0.27 -13.07 7.54
N PHE A 31 -1.09 -12.83 6.54
CA PHE A 31 -1.54 -11.49 6.17
C PHE A 31 -2.30 -10.80 7.31
N ASP A 32 -3.21 -11.50 7.98
CA ASP A 32 -4.01 -10.91 9.05
C ASP A 32 -3.15 -10.50 10.25
N GLU A 33 -2.12 -11.29 10.56
CA GLU A 33 -1.19 -10.96 11.64
C GLU A 33 -0.39 -9.70 11.31
N ILE A 34 0.00 -9.53 10.05
CA ILE A 34 0.71 -8.32 9.60
C ILE A 34 -0.18 -7.11 9.70
N MET A 35 -1.43 -7.22 9.24
CA MET A 35 -2.38 -6.12 9.28
C MET A 35 -2.75 -5.69 10.70
N ALA A 36 -2.60 -6.59 11.68
CA ALA A 36 -2.85 -6.30 13.08
C ALA A 36 -1.70 -5.58 13.78
N GLN A 37 -0.53 -5.51 13.17
CA GLN A 37 0.64 -4.86 13.78
C GLN A 37 0.62 -3.36 13.58
N ASP A 38 1.24 -2.65 14.53
CA ASP A 38 1.47 -1.21 14.40
C ASP A 38 2.54 -0.96 13.34
N GLY A 39 2.25 -0.09 12.41
CA GLY A 39 3.20 0.22 11.36
C GLY A 39 2.51 0.67 10.09
N LEU A 40 3.30 0.75 9.03
CA LEU A 40 2.83 1.07 7.70
C LEU A 40 2.90 -0.18 6.84
N THR A 41 1.80 -0.56 6.21
CA THR A 41 1.75 -1.68 5.29
C THR A 41 1.58 -1.17 3.87
N VAL A 42 2.48 -1.59 2.98
CA VAL A 42 2.40 -1.27 1.55
C VAL A 42 2.20 -2.59 0.79
N ILE A 43 1.14 -2.65 0.00
CA ILE A 43 0.77 -3.85 -0.74
C ILE A 43 0.87 -3.57 -2.23
N GLU A 44 1.76 -4.28 -2.92
CA GLU A 44 1.86 -4.23 -4.37
C GLU A 44 0.91 -5.23 -5.02
N TRP A 45 0.33 -4.83 -6.14
CA TRP A 45 -0.65 -5.62 -6.89
C TRP A 45 -1.91 -5.90 -6.06
N ALA A 46 -2.30 -4.91 -5.25
CA ALA A 46 -3.37 -5.05 -4.27
C ALA A 46 -4.72 -5.42 -4.89
N GLU A 47 -4.96 -5.07 -6.15
CA GLU A 47 -6.19 -5.40 -6.87
C GLU A 47 -6.45 -6.91 -6.94
N LYS A 48 -5.39 -7.72 -6.83
CA LYS A 48 -5.53 -9.19 -6.84
C LYS A 48 -6.21 -9.71 -5.58
N VAL A 49 -6.20 -8.93 -4.53
CA VAL A 49 -6.74 -9.31 -3.22
C VAL A 49 -7.72 -8.25 -2.68
N ALA A 50 -8.41 -7.57 -3.58
CA ALA A 50 -9.26 -6.43 -3.27
C ALA A 50 -10.26 -6.72 -2.14
N ASP A 51 -10.82 -7.92 -2.11
CA ASP A 51 -11.82 -8.30 -1.10
C ASP A 51 -11.25 -8.42 0.32
N ARG A 52 -9.94 -8.53 0.45
CA ARG A 52 -9.27 -8.68 1.74
C ARG A 52 -8.66 -7.37 2.24
N LEU A 53 -8.71 -6.31 1.45
CA LEU A 53 -8.12 -5.02 1.84
C LEU A 53 -9.01 -4.31 2.85
N PRO A 54 -8.40 -3.52 3.77
CA PRO A 54 -9.17 -2.64 4.64
C PRO A 54 -9.96 -1.63 3.81
N LYS A 55 -11.15 -1.27 4.27
CA LYS A 55 -11.95 -0.23 3.59
C LYS A 55 -11.28 1.13 3.65
N GLU A 56 -10.64 1.44 4.76
CA GLU A 56 -9.89 2.68 4.93
C GLU A 56 -8.44 2.47 4.50
N ARG A 57 -8.03 3.20 3.46
CA ARG A 57 -6.69 3.04 2.89
C ARG A 57 -6.37 4.15 1.90
N LEU A 58 -5.11 4.25 1.55
CA LEU A 58 -4.67 4.97 0.35
C LEU A 58 -4.49 3.95 -0.77
N SER A 59 -5.05 4.26 -1.93
CA SER A 59 -4.83 3.49 -3.15
C SER A 59 -4.01 4.31 -4.12
N LEU A 60 -2.90 3.75 -4.59
CA LEU A 60 -2.01 4.42 -5.53
C LEU A 60 -2.00 3.63 -6.84
N SER A 61 -2.23 4.34 -7.94
CA SER A 61 -2.12 3.77 -9.28
C SER A 61 -0.95 4.45 -9.99
N LEU A 62 0.03 3.67 -10.41
CA LEU A 62 1.20 4.16 -11.12
C LEU A 62 1.05 3.86 -12.60
N LEU A 63 1.08 4.91 -13.42
CA LEU A 63 0.89 4.81 -14.86
C LEU A 63 2.14 5.24 -15.59
N ILE A 64 2.53 4.49 -16.60
CA ILE A 64 3.63 4.87 -17.48
C ILE A 64 3.05 5.83 -18.52
N THR A 65 3.57 7.06 -18.53
CA THR A 65 3.11 8.11 -19.45
C THR A 65 4.13 8.44 -20.53
N GLY A 66 5.33 7.88 -20.45
CA GLY A 66 6.41 8.05 -21.41
C GLY A 66 7.63 7.29 -20.96
N ASP A 67 8.73 7.40 -21.73
CA ASP A 67 9.95 6.67 -21.43
C ASP A 67 10.57 7.06 -20.08
N ARG A 68 10.36 8.31 -19.67
CA ARG A 68 10.94 8.87 -18.44
C ARG A 68 9.93 9.55 -17.56
N SER A 69 8.65 9.28 -17.77
CA SER A 69 7.60 9.91 -17.00
C SER A 69 6.61 8.89 -16.48
N ARG A 70 6.06 9.19 -15.30
CA ARG A 70 5.04 8.38 -14.66
C ARG A 70 3.98 9.30 -14.11
N SER A 71 2.76 8.84 -14.09
CA SER A 71 1.66 9.50 -13.40
C SER A 71 1.27 8.66 -12.19
N ILE A 72 1.03 9.31 -11.07
CA ILE A 72 0.58 8.65 -9.86
C ILE A 72 -0.78 9.22 -9.49
N GLU A 73 -1.79 8.37 -9.48
CA GLU A 73 -3.11 8.73 -8.97
C GLU A 73 -3.23 8.22 -7.55
N ILE A 74 -3.63 9.09 -6.63
CA ILE A 74 -3.80 8.75 -5.22
C ILE A 74 -5.27 8.92 -4.86
N ARG A 75 -5.86 7.86 -4.31
CA ARG A 75 -7.23 7.89 -3.82
C ARG A 75 -7.25 7.60 -2.33
N ALA A 76 -7.85 8.51 -1.57
CA ALA A 76 -8.04 8.33 -0.14
C ALA A 76 -9.41 7.72 0.13
N CYS A 77 -9.43 6.64 0.89
CA CYS A 77 -10.65 6.01 1.39
C CYS A 77 -10.62 6.09 2.92
N GLY A 78 -11.55 6.87 3.48
CA GLY A 78 -11.64 7.08 4.92
C GLY A 78 -11.06 8.41 5.36
N LYS A 79 -11.60 8.94 6.46
CA LYS A 79 -11.27 10.28 6.94
C LYS A 79 -9.79 10.48 7.22
N ARG A 80 -9.15 9.48 7.85
CA ARG A 80 -7.72 9.56 8.17
C ARG A 80 -6.87 9.79 6.93
N TYR A 81 -7.19 9.09 5.86
CA TYR A 81 -6.39 9.15 4.63
C TYR A 81 -6.67 10.42 3.83
N VAL A 82 -7.89 10.94 3.90
CA VAL A 82 -8.19 12.27 3.35
C VAL A 82 -7.35 13.33 4.06
N GLU A 83 -7.26 13.28 5.38
CA GLU A 83 -6.45 14.21 6.17
C GLU A 83 -4.96 14.10 5.82
N ILE A 84 -4.47 12.88 5.57
CA ILE A 84 -3.07 12.67 5.15
C ILE A 84 -2.81 13.36 3.82
N ILE A 85 -3.69 13.17 2.83
CA ILE A 85 -3.53 13.79 1.52
C ILE A 85 -3.59 15.32 1.63
N ASP A 86 -4.52 15.85 2.41
CA ASP A 86 -4.63 17.30 2.61
C ASP A 86 -3.35 17.87 3.22
N GLY A 87 -2.74 17.14 4.16
CA GLY A 87 -1.46 17.53 4.75
C GLY A 87 -0.29 17.47 3.76
N MET A 88 -0.34 16.57 2.80
CA MET A 88 0.70 16.45 1.77
C MET A 88 0.76 17.65 0.83
N SER A 89 -0.33 18.37 0.67
CA SER A 89 -0.35 19.55 -0.19
C SER A 89 0.56 20.67 0.34
N ASP A 90 0.90 20.64 1.62
CA ASP A 90 1.77 21.63 2.26
C ASP A 90 3.24 21.22 2.25
N VAL A 91 3.56 20.07 1.68
CA VAL A 91 4.93 19.54 1.63
C VAL A 91 5.61 19.96 0.33
N GLU A 92 6.82 20.51 0.44
CA GLU A 92 7.64 20.82 -0.73
C GLU A 92 8.52 19.61 -1.05
N TYR A 93 8.65 19.33 -2.34
CA TYR A 93 9.47 18.23 -2.84
C TYR A 93 10.65 18.79 -3.61
N ASP A 94 11.85 18.37 -3.26
CA ASP A 94 13.06 18.68 -4.02
C ASP A 94 13.16 17.78 -5.24
N ASN A 95 13.49 18.37 -6.36
CA ASN A 95 13.68 17.63 -7.61
C ASN A 95 15.13 17.13 -7.74
#